data_0af821c4a9ccca9c767b7b0b9e591b99
#
_entry.id   0af821c4a9ccca9c767b7b0b9e591b99
#
_cell.length_a   1.000
_cell.length_b   1.000
_cell.length_c   1.000
_cell.angle_alpha   90.00
_cell.angle_beta   90.00
_cell.angle_gamma   90.00
#
_symmetry.space_group_name_H-M   'P 1'
#
loop_
_entity.id
_entity.type
_entity.pdbx_description
1 polymer ?
#
loop_
_entity_poly.entity_id
_entity_poly.type
_entity_poly.pdbx_seq_one_letter_code
_entity_poly.pdbx_strand_id
1 'polypeptide(L)'
;MKWLSLSLLFGLWAPMAFAKALCPEPIEVGYDNWPPYHYYESDSPQQVRGYAVEVLTAVLTAMHCKVNYVELPWKRVLHEMEFGEIDMAMEANINDERARYAWFSDSYNPGRTLLWVSKGSHYPEQDLASWLAKGYSLGVTKEYFYGDEVMSLLGRYAKQVSAVSDKQNYEKLARGRIDGFLGDMLATPSALNKEGLSSQFVDHPMVVYESPSFFMFSKRSFSPQFLQQFNQRLAAFKETDAYDIIWQRYGPGR
;
A
#
# COMPACT_ATOMS: atom_id res chain seq x y z
N MET A 1 44.98 55.74 46.61
CA MET A 1 44.37 55.65 45.29
C MET A 1 44.14 54.18 44.98
N LYS A 2 42.87 53.71 45.06
CA LYS A 2 42.49 52.31 44.78
C LYS A 2 41.80 52.27 43.38
N TRP A 3 42.38 51.52 42.43
CA TRP A 3 41.80 51.30 41.13
C TRP A 3 40.82 50.15 41.19
N LEU A 4 39.54 50.38 40.95
CA LEU A 4 38.55 49.33 40.74
C LEU A 4 38.56 48.92 39.29
N SER A 5 38.94 47.64 39.03
CA SER A 5 38.84 47.02 37.73
C SER A 5 37.39 46.54 37.51
N LEU A 6 36.72 47.15 36.55
CA LEU A 6 35.36 46.78 36.13
C LEU A 6 35.45 45.68 35.09
N SER A 7 35.24 44.39 35.44
CA SER A 7 35.20 43.28 34.47
C SER A 7 33.83 43.24 33.79
N LEU A 8 33.81 43.60 32.50
CA LEU A 8 32.61 43.42 31.63
C LEU A 8 32.48 41.91 31.28
N LEU A 9 31.46 41.28 31.84
CA LEU A 9 31.03 39.96 31.41
C LEU A 9 30.22 40.11 30.11
N PHE A 10 30.83 39.79 28.96
CA PHE A 10 30.15 39.61 27.69
C PHE A 10 29.44 38.23 27.72
N GLY A 11 28.15 38.21 27.97
CA GLY A 11 27.33 37.03 27.82
C GLY A 11 27.27 36.61 26.35
N LEU A 12 27.87 35.48 26.00
CA LEU A 12 27.73 34.83 24.69
C LEU A 12 26.28 34.34 24.53
N TRP A 13 25.46 35.12 23.89
CA TRP A 13 24.14 34.73 23.43
C TRP A 13 24.33 33.84 22.19
N ALA A 14 24.44 32.51 22.37
CA ALA A 14 24.42 31.57 21.25
C ALA A 14 23.00 31.60 20.65
N PRO A 15 22.86 31.85 19.33
CA PRO A 15 21.57 31.72 18.71
C PRO A 15 21.11 30.26 18.83
N MET A 16 19.99 30.02 19.51
CA MET A 16 19.27 28.74 19.41
C MET A 16 18.85 28.56 17.93
N ALA A 17 19.59 27.75 17.19
CA ALA A 17 19.15 27.28 15.90
C ALA A 17 17.89 26.43 16.17
N PHE A 18 16.70 26.95 15.88
CA PHE A 18 15.48 26.17 15.81
C PHE A 18 15.71 25.13 14.71
N ALA A 19 16.03 23.91 15.11
CA ALA A 19 15.98 22.77 14.19
C ALA A 19 14.57 22.76 13.57
N LYS A 20 14.48 22.94 12.26
CA LYS A 20 13.21 22.83 11.53
C LYS A 20 12.61 21.48 11.89
N ALA A 21 11.36 21.46 12.32
CA ALA A 21 10.67 20.21 12.63
C ALA A 21 10.85 19.22 11.48
N LEU A 22 11.19 17.97 11.82
CA LEU A 22 11.47 16.94 10.83
C LEU A 22 10.22 16.62 9.99
N CYS A 23 9.04 16.75 10.61
CA CYS A 23 7.74 16.43 10.02
C CYS A 23 6.86 17.70 9.98
N PRO A 24 5.96 17.83 8.98
CA PRO A 24 4.76 18.66 9.12
C PRO A 24 3.97 18.22 10.36
N GLU A 25 3.24 19.13 11.00
CA GLU A 25 2.41 18.76 12.17
C GLU A 25 0.96 19.22 12.00
N PRO A 26 0.01 18.26 11.95
CA PRO A 26 0.19 16.80 11.71
C PRO A 26 0.54 16.50 10.25
N ILE A 27 0.99 15.28 9.96
CA ILE A 27 1.12 14.76 8.58
C ILE A 27 -0.27 14.34 8.11
N GLU A 28 -0.76 14.96 7.04
CA GLU A 28 -2.03 14.60 6.41
C GLU A 28 -1.84 13.40 5.47
N VAL A 29 -2.37 12.23 5.84
CA VAL A 29 -2.28 10.98 5.07
C VAL A 29 -3.58 10.71 4.35
N GLY A 30 -3.59 10.88 3.04
CA GLY A 30 -4.75 10.59 2.19
C GLY A 30 -4.86 9.09 1.89
N TYR A 31 -6.09 8.56 1.91
CA TYR A 31 -6.39 7.17 1.56
C TYR A 31 -7.83 7.03 1.05
N ASP A 32 -8.09 5.98 0.28
CA ASP A 32 -9.43 5.47 -0.02
C ASP A 32 -9.71 4.21 0.79
N ASN A 33 -10.94 3.71 0.79
CA ASN A 33 -11.30 2.56 1.61
C ASN A 33 -10.99 1.24 0.88
N TRP A 34 -9.84 0.63 1.19
CA TRP A 34 -9.37 -0.63 0.60
C TRP A 34 -8.89 -1.66 1.64
N PRO A 35 -9.81 -2.46 2.22
CA PRO A 35 -9.44 -3.52 3.16
C PRO A 35 -8.57 -4.62 2.49
N PRO A 36 -7.58 -5.19 3.17
CA PRO A 36 -7.20 -4.93 4.57
C PRO A 36 -6.08 -3.90 4.71
N TYR A 37 -5.75 -3.14 3.69
CA TYR A 37 -4.63 -2.20 3.67
C TYR A 37 -4.90 -0.93 4.50
N HIS A 38 -6.04 -0.27 4.23
CA HIS A 38 -6.52 0.92 4.93
C HIS A 38 -8.05 1.00 4.85
N TYR A 39 -8.71 1.01 6.00
CA TYR A 39 -10.18 0.98 6.07
C TYR A 39 -10.69 1.42 7.45
N TYR A 40 -11.98 1.73 7.51
CA TYR A 40 -12.71 1.87 8.76
C TYR A 40 -13.41 0.56 9.13
N GLU A 41 -13.41 0.24 10.42
CA GLU A 41 -14.38 -0.72 10.96
C GLU A 41 -15.69 0.01 11.24
N SER A 42 -16.82 -0.65 10.87
CA SER A 42 -18.16 -0.11 11.08
C SER A 42 -18.44 0.25 12.55
N ASP A 43 -17.83 -0.46 13.48
CA ASP A 43 -18.03 -0.33 14.93
C ASP A 43 -17.12 0.74 15.56
N SER A 44 -16.17 1.28 14.82
CA SER A 44 -15.21 2.29 15.28
C SER A 44 -14.92 3.30 14.16
N PRO A 45 -15.90 4.11 13.72
CA PRO A 45 -15.76 4.99 12.57
C PRO A 45 -14.73 6.12 12.74
N GLN A 46 -14.09 6.22 13.90
CA GLN A 46 -13.06 7.22 14.19
C GLN A 46 -11.62 6.68 14.10
N GLN A 47 -11.43 5.38 13.87
CA GLN A 47 -10.11 4.79 13.81
C GLN A 47 -9.86 4.06 12.50
N VAL A 48 -8.99 4.65 11.68
CA VAL A 48 -8.48 4.00 10.47
C VAL A 48 -7.57 2.83 10.87
N ARG A 49 -7.72 1.70 10.23
CA ARG A 49 -6.97 0.47 10.47
C ARG A 49 -6.46 -0.14 9.16
N GLY A 50 -5.63 -1.14 9.29
CA GLY A 50 -5.17 -1.96 8.19
C GLY A 50 -3.65 -2.10 8.15
N TYR A 51 -3.19 -3.01 7.30
CA TYR A 51 -1.78 -3.34 7.17
C TYR A 51 -0.90 -2.10 6.94
N ALA A 52 -1.24 -1.30 5.94
CA ALA A 52 -0.49 -0.09 5.58
C ALA A 52 -0.51 0.95 6.71
N VAL A 53 -1.68 1.11 7.35
CA VAL A 53 -1.87 2.05 8.46
C VAL A 53 -1.00 1.68 9.66
N GLU A 54 -0.96 0.39 10.03
CA GLU A 54 -0.18 -0.06 11.19
C GLU A 54 1.32 0.05 10.93
N VAL A 55 1.79 -0.32 9.74
CA VAL A 55 3.21 -0.16 9.35
C VAL A 55 3.60 1.32 9.35
N LEU A 56 2.81 2.18 8.69
CA LEU A 56 3.08 3.62 8.63
C LEU A 56 3.10 4.26 10.01
N THR A 57 2.10 3.96 10.84
CA THR A 57 1.99 4.51 12.20
C THR A 57 3.19 4.11 13.05
N ALA A 58 3.64 2.86 12.96
CA ALA A 58 4.81 2.40 13.72
C ALA A 58 6.08 3.17 13.33
N VAL A 59 6.32 3.34 12.02
CA VAL A 59 7.50 4.07 11.53
C VAL A 59 7.45 5.56 11.91
N LEU A 60 6.32 6.23 11.70
CA LEU A 60 6.17 7.66 12.00
C LEU A 60 6.19 7.94 13.51
N THR A 61 5.64 7.04 14.33
CA THR A 61 5.76 7.14 15.80
C THR A 61 7.21 7.07 16.26
N ALA A 62 8.01 6.16 15.67
CA ALA A 62 9.45 6.08 15.96
C ALA A 62 10.24 7.31 15.48
N MET A 63 9.66 8.12 14.59
CA MET A 63 10.18 9.41 14.13
C MET A 63 9.61 10.61 14.91
N HIS A 64 8.73 10.37 15.90
CA HIS A 64 8.00 11.39 16.67
C HIS A 64 7.11 12.30 15.82
N CYS A 65 6.60 11.78 14.69
CA CYS A 65 5.66 12.48 13.81
C CYS A 65 4.21 12.13 14.18
N LYS A 66 3.32 13.13 14.14
CA LYS A 66 1.87 12.94 14.32
C LYS A 66 1.20 12.78 12.97
N VAL A 67 0.17 11.96 12.92
CA VAL A 67 -0.56 11.62 11.68
C VAL A 67 -2.04 11.97 11.83
N ASN A 68 -2.60 12.50 10.76
CA ASN A 68 -4.04 12.63 10.57
C ASN A 68 -4.42 11.89 9.28
N TYR A 69 -5.43 11.00 9.34
CA TYR A 69 -5.88 10.23 8.18
C TYR A 69 -7.09 10.88 7.54
N VAL A 70 -7.03 11.13 6.22
CA VAL A 70 -8.07 11.79 5.44
C VAL A 70 -8.61 10.86 4.37
N GLU A 71 -9.87 10.45 4.49
CA GLU A 71 -10.52 9.61 3.48
C GLU A 71 -10.98 10.46 2.29
N LEU A 72 -10.46 10.13 1.12
CA LEU A 72 -10.79 10.77 -0.15
C LEU A 72 -10.80 9.71 -1.26
N PRO A 73 -11.57 9.90 -2.35
CA PRO A 73 -11.38 9.08 -3.55
C PRO A 73 -9.94 9.16 -4.05
N TRP A 74 -9.35 8.02 -4.47
CA TRP A 74 -7.93 7.93 -4.84
C TRP A 74 -7.46 9.03 -5.80
N LYS A 75 -8.25 9.33 -6.85
CA LYS A 75 -7.92 10.43 -7.78
C LYS A 75 -7.78 11.77 -7.08
N ARG A 76 -8.56 12.00 -6.03
CA ARG A 76 -8.49 13.23 -5.25
C ARG A 76 -7.28 13.23 -4.32
N VAL A 77 -6.93 12.10 -3.71
CA VAL A 77 -5.68 11.95 -2.95
C VAL A 77 -4.48 12.36 -3.81
N LEU A 78 -4.38 11.82 -5.04
CA LEU A 78 -3.28 12.15 -5.96
C LEU A 78 -3.24 13.63 -6.33
N HIS A 79 -4.42 14.23 -6.61
CA HIS A 79 -4.53 15.65 -6.92
C HIS A 79 -4.07 16.53 -5.73
N GLU A 80 -4.62 16.28 -4.53
CA GLU A 80 -4.30 17.07 -3.34
C GLU A 80 -2.81 16.93 -2.95
N MET A 81 -2.19 15.78 -3.19
CA MET A 81 -0.74 15.57 -3.00
C MET A 81 0.12 16.41 -3.93
N GLU A 82 -0.27 16.58 -5.20
CA GLU A 82 0.45 17.42 -6.15
C GLU A 82 0.49 18.88 -5.70
N PHE A 83 -0.56 19.34 -5.02
CA PHE A 83 -0.67 20.70 -4.49
C PHE A 83 -0.17 20.84 -3.04
N GLY A 84 0.10 19.73 -2.34
CA GLY A 84 0.63 19.71 -0.98
C GLY A 84 -0.44 19.88 0.12
N GLU A 85 -1.71 19.67 -0.22
CA GLU A 85 -2.83 19.63 0.74
C GLU A 85 -2.91 18.25 1.42
N ILE A 86 -2.45 17.21 0.77
CA ILE A 86 -2.17 15.89 1.32
C ILE A 86 -0.67 15.65 1.28
N ASP A 87 -0.10 15.28 2.41
CA ASP A 87 1.34 15.09 2.57
C ASP A 87 1.79 13.71 2.12
N MET A 88 1.03 12.67 2.46
CA MET A 88 1.38 11.27 2.19
C MET A 88 0.19 10.49 1.64
N ALA A 89 0.50 9.39 0.94
CA ALA A 89 -0.47 8.35 0.59
C ALA A 89 0.13 6.95 0.76
N MET A 90 -0.75 5.95 0.89
CA MET A 90 -0.40 4.54 1.07
C MET A 90 -0.73 3.74 -0.19
N GLU A 91 -0.17 2.52 -0.30
CA GLU A 91 -0.42 1.56 -1.42
C GLU A 91 -0.25 2.17 -2.82
N ALA A 92 0.74 3.06 -2.96
CA ALA A 92 1.01 3.72 -4.22
C ALA A 92 2.02 2.94 -5.06
N ASN A 93 1.74 2.78 -6.35
CA ASN A 93 2.70 2.30 -7.33
C ASN A 93 3.49 3.47 -7.93
N ILE A 94 4.77 3.24 -8.22
CA ILE A 94 5.64 4.22 -8.89
C ILE A 94 5.28 4.30 -10.36
N ASN A 95 5.13 5.53 -10.87
CA ASN A 95 5.12 5.84 -12.29
C ASN A 95 5.69 7.24 -12.54
N ASP A 96 5.99 7.55 -13.80
CA ASP A 96 6.64 8.80 -14.20
C ASP A 96 5.81 10.05 -13.85
N GLU A 97 4.48 9.96 -13.92
CA GLU A 97 3.58 11.06 -13.59
C GLU A 97 3.70 11.41 -12.10
N ARG A 98 3.55 10.43 -11.24
CA ARG A 98 3.63 10.62 -9.78
C ARG A 98 5.03 11.01 -9.34
N ALA A 99 6.08 10.44 -9.96
CA ALA A 99 7.48 10.75 -9.65
C ALA A 99 7.84 12.23 -9.90
N ARG A 100 7.04 12.99 -10.65
CA ARG A 100 7.24 14.44 -10.82
C ARG A 100 6.98 15.22 -9.52
N TYR A 101 5.94 14.87 -8.77
CA TYR A 101 5.50 15.64 -7.59
C TYR A 101 5.68 14.90 -6.26
N ALA A 102 6.01 13.62 -6.28
CA ALA A 102 6.19 12.82 -5.07
C ALA A 102 7.51 12.05 -5.03
N TRP A 103 7.96 11.75 -3.81
CA TRP A 103 8.97 10.75 -3.49
C TRP A 103 8.28 9.45 -3.11
N PHE A 104 8.99 8.33 -3.21
CA PHE A 104 8.51 7.01 -2.80
C PHE A 104 9.46 6.39 -1.80
N SER A 105 8.91 5.73 -0.77
CA SER A 105 9.70 4.94 0.18
C SER A 105 10.34 3.73 -0.50
N ASP A 106 11.16 3.00 0.25
CA ASP A 106 11.39 1.58 -0.05
C ASP A 106 10.07 0.82 0.05
N SER A 107 9.95 -0.30 -0.69
CA SER A 107 8.74 -1.11 -0.65
C SER A 107 8.49 -1.67 0.75
N TYR A 108 7.27 -1.52 1.25
CA TYR A 108 6.84 -2.10 2.52
C TYR A 108 5.88 -3.28 2.33
N ASN A 109 5.24 -3.37 1.17
CA ASN A 109 4.35 -4.46 0.79
C ASN A 109 4.88 -5.11 -0.49
N PRO A 110 5.19 -6.42 -0.50
CA PRO A 110 5.64 -7.10 -1.71
C PRO A 110 4.60 -7.07 -2.83
N GLY A 111 3.31 -6.92 -2.51
CA GLY A 111 2.18 -6.86 -3.43
C GLY A 111 2.22 -7.97 -4.50
N ARG A 112 1.21 -8.81 -4.56
CA ARG A 112 1.12 -9.87 -5.57
C ARG A 112 -0.29 -10.01 -6.08
N THR A 113 -0.42 -10.09 -7.38
CA THR A 113 -1.63 -10.59 -8.02
C THR A 113 -1.50 -12.09 -8.21
N LEU A 114 -2.43 -12.84 -7.68
CA LEU A 114 -2.49 -14.30 -7.73
C LEU A 114 -3.65 -14.74 -8.62
N LEU A 115 -3.55 -15.96 -9.15
CA LEU A 115 -4.68 -16.65 -9.76
C LEU A 115 -5.48 -17.36 -8.66
N TRP A 116 -6.74 -17.03 -8.54
CA TRP A 116 -7.68 -17.66 -7.60
C TRP A 116 -8.56 -18.64 -8.34
N VAL A 117 -8.71 -19.85 -7.79
CA VAL A 117 -9.44 -20.97 -8.40
C VAL A 117 -10.38 -21.61 -7.40
N SER A 118 -11.33 -22.42 -7.87
CA SER A 118 -12.20 -23.19 -6.99
C SER A 118 -11.40 -24.22 -6.19
N LYS A 119 -11.69 -24.37 -4.92
CA LYS A 119 -11.06 -25.37 -4.07
C LYS A 119 -11.32 -26.77 -4.62
N GLY A 120 -10.25 -27.56 -4.76
CA GLY A 120 -10.29 -28.90 -5.34
C GLY A 120 -10.11 -28.94 -6.87
N SER A 121 -10.07 -27.80 -7.55
CA SER A 121 -9.60 -27.76 -8.95
C SER A 121 -8.11 -28.05 -9.03
N HIS A 122 -7.71 -28.64 -10.12
CA HIS A 122 -6.28 -28.94 -10.38
C HIS A 122 -5.88 -28.38 -11.74
N TYR A 123 -4.98 -27.39 -11.72
CA TYR A 123 -4.36 -26.79 -12.88
C TYR A 123 -2.85 -26.95 -12.77
N PRO A 124 -2.21 -27.76 -13.63
CA PRO A 124 -0.77 -28.03 -13.55
C PRO A 124 0.09 -26.92 -14.14
N GLU A 125 -0.51 -25.93 -14.80
CA GLU A 125 0.18 -24.84 -15.46
C GLU A 125 0.92 -23.96 -14.43
N GLN A 126 2.16 -23.56 -14.75
CA GLN A 126 3.02 -22.79 -13.86
C GLN A 126 3.01 -21.28 -14.18
N ASP A 127 2.41 -20.87 -15.30
CA ASP A 127 2.32 -19.48 -15.76
C ASP A 127 0.96 -19.21 -16.43
N LEU A 128 0.58 -17.93 -16.46
CA LEU A 128 -0.72 -17.50 -16.97
C LEU A 128 -0.85 -17.72 -18.49
N ALA A 129 0.24 -17.67 -19.23
CA ALA A 129 0.20 -17.85 -20.69
C ALA A 129 -0.16 -19.29 -21.05
N SER A 130 0.48 -20.27 -20.42
CA SER A 130 0.15 -21.69 -20.58
C SER A 130 -1.25 -22.01 -20.09
N TRP A 131 -1.70 -21.40 -18.97
CA TRP A 131 -3.05 -21.56 -18.43
C TRP A 131 -4.12 -21.06 -19.43
N LEU A 132 -3.95 -19.86 -19.98
CA LEU A 132 -4.84 -19.31 -21.02
C LEU A 132 -4.78 -20.09 -22.32
N ALA A 133 -3.62 -20.61 -22.71
CA ALA A 133 -3.47 -21.44 -23.92
C ALA A 133 -4.24 -22.76 -23.87
N LYS A 134 -4.58 -23.24 -22.66
CA LYS A 134 -5.48 -24.40 -22.47
C LYS A 134 -6.95 -24.08 -22.71
N GLY A 135 -7.29 -22.81 -22.84
CA GLY A 135 -8.66 -22.37 -23.10
C GLY A 135 -9.46 -22.05 -21.83
N TYR A 136 -8.84 -22.03 -20.67
CA TYR A 136 -9.52 -21.69 -19.42
C TYR A 136 -10.00 -20.23 -19.41
N SER A 137 -11.15 -19.99 -18.81
CA SER A 137 -11.83 -18.70 -18.76
C SER A 137 -11.42 -17.91 -17.51
N LEU A 138 -10.96 -16.66 -17.68
CA LEU A 138 -10.37 -15.82 -16.67
C LEU A 138 -11.24 -14.60 -16.35
N GLY A 139 -11.50 -14.37 -15.06
CA GLY A 139 -12.02 -13.10 -14.55
C GLY A 139 -10.89 -12.13 -14.22
N VAL A 140 -11.04 -10.86 -14.61
CA VAL A 140 -10.15 -9.77 -14.21
C VAL A 140 -10.97 -8.60 -13.68
N THR A 141 -10.39 -7.76 -12.84
CA THR A 141 -11.07 -6.57 -12.34
C THR A 141 -10.93 -5.43 -13.34
N LYS A 142 -12.06 -4.84 -13.70
CA LYS A 142 -12.13 -3.74 -14.65
C LYS A 142 -11.29 -2.55 -14.13
N GLU A 143 -10.54 -1.91 -15.03
CA GLU A 143 -9.69 -0.76 -14.74
C GLU A 143 -8.47 -1.05 -13.85
N TYR A 144 -8.21 -2.32 -13.49
CA TYR A 144 -6.97 -2.70 -12.82
C TYR A 144 -5.83 -2.87 -13.82
N PHE A 145 -4.64 -2.47 -13.41
CA PHE A 145 -3.42 -2.68 -14.17
C PHE A 145 -2.63 -3.85 -13.56
N TYR A 146 -2.31 -4.82 -14.38
CA TYR A 146 -1.60 -6.05 -14.00
C TYR A 146 -0.18 -6.12 -14.56
N GLY A 147 0.42 -4.98 -14.92
CA GLY A 147 1.70 -4.90 -15.63
C GLY A 147 1.56 -5.09 -17.15
N ASP A 148 2.47 -4.48 -17.92
CA ASP A 148 2.39 -4.43 -19.38
C ASP A 148 2.38 -5.81 -20.01
N GLU A 149 3.20 -6.74 -19.52
CA GLU A 149 3.29 -8.11 -20.01
C GLU A 149 1.96 -8.86 -19.85
N VAL A 150 1.38 -8.81 -18.63
CA VAL A 150 0.08 -9.45 -18.35
C VAL A 150 -1.03 -8.76 -19.14
N MET A 151 -1.07 -7.42 -19.22
CA MET A 151 -2.06 -6.69 -20.02
C MET A 151 -1.99 -7.09 -21.52
N SER A 152 -0.78 -7.22 -22.07
CA SER A 152 -0.59 -7.71 -23.44
C SER A 152 -1.12 -9.13 -23.62
N LEU A 153 -0.86 -10.01 -22.64
CA LEU A 153 -1.34 -11.39 -22.65
C LEU A 153 -2.87 -11.45 -22.59
N LEU A 154 -3.50 -10.68 -21.69
CA LEU A 154 -4.97 -10.58 -21.58
C LEU A 154 -5.60 -10.10 -22.89
N GLY A 155 -4.97 -9.15 -23.58
CA GLY A 155 -5.40 -8.69 -24.90
C GLY A 155 -5.34 -9.79 -25.97
N ARG A 156 -4.30 -10.61 -25.95
CA ARG A 156 -4.13 -11.75 -26.88
C ARG A 156 -5.22 -12.82 -26.68
N TYR A 157 -5.65 -13.04 -25.45
CA TYR A 157 -6.67 -14.02 -25.07
C TYR A 157 -8.02 -13.38 -24.72
N ALA A 158 -8.35 -12.23 -25.31
CA ALA A 158 -9.53 -11.43 -24.95
C ALA A 158 -10.87 -12.19 -24.99
N LYS A 159 -11.00 -13.24 -25.81
CA LYS A 159 -12.22 -14.07 -25.87
C LYS A 159 -12.45 -14.91 -24.61
N GLN A 160 -11.41 -15.18 -23.82
CA GLN A 160 -11.45 -15.98 -22.59
C GLN A 160 -11.49 -15.09 -21.34
N VAL A 161 -11.19 -13.79 -21.52
CA VAL A 161 -11.08 -12.84 -20.40
C VAL A 161 -12.37 -12.06 -20.21
N SER A 162 -12.87 -12.02 -18.98
CA SER A 162 -14.04 -11.24 -18.57
C SER A 162 -13.64 -10.16 -17.57
N ALA A 163 -13.72 -8.88 -17.97
CA ALA A 163 -13.41 -7.74 -17.11
C ALA A 163 -14.70 -7.22 -16.44
N VAL A 164 -14.82 -7.44 -15.12
CA VAL A 164 -15.96 -7.04 -14.27
C VAL A 164 -15.45 -6.56 -12.89
N SER A 165 -16.33 -6.36 -11.91
CA SER A 165 -15.90 -6.09 -10.54
C SER A 165 -15.39 -7.36 -9.83
N ASP A 166 -14.58 -7.19 -8.76
CA ASP A 166 -14.11 -8.32 -7.93
C ASP A 166 -15.27 -9.19 -7.46
N LYS A 167 -16.32 -8.60 -6.89
CA LYS A 167 -17.49 -9.31 -6.43
C LYS A 167 -18.15 -10.14 -7.54
N GLN A 168 -18.27 -9.61 -8.75
CA GLN A 168 -18.80 -10.35 -9.89
C GLN A 168 -17.89 -11.49 -10.32
N ASN A 169 -16.56 -11.36 -10.17
CA ASN A 169 -15.62 -12.46 -10.41
C ASN A 169 -15.82 -13.59 -9.39
N TYR A 170 -15.96 -13.26 -8.12
CA TYR A 170 -16.26 -14.27 -7.07
C TYR A 170 -17.55 -15.04 -7.38
N GLU A 171 -18.62 -14.31 -7.73
CA GLU A 171 -19.89 -14.94 -8.09
C GLU A 171 -19.82 -15.81 -9.35
N LYS A 172 -19.02 -15.38 -10.35
CA LYS A 172 -18.84 -16.18 -11.58
C LYS A 172 -18.07 -17.46 -11.30
N LEU A 173 -16.99 -17.39 -10.51
CA LEU A 173 -16.23 -18.57 -10.14
C LEU A 173 -17.07 -19.54 -9.29
N ALA A 174 -17.82 -19.03 -8.32
CA ALA A 174 -18.72 -19.84 -7.49
C ALA A 174 -19.79 -20.59 -8.31
N ARG A 175 -20.19 -20.04 -9.45
CA ARG A 175 -21.17 -20.63 -10.38
C ARG A 175 -20.54 -21.43 -11.53
N GLY A 176 -19.23 -21.63 -11.52
CA GLY A 176 -18.50 -22.31 -12.59
C GLY A 176 -18.56 -21.62 -13.96
N ARG A 177 -18.75 -20.29 -13.98
CA ARG A 177 -18.81 -19.50 -15.23
C ARG A 177 -17.46 -19.02 -15.70
N ILE A 178 -16.47 -19.08 -14.84
CA ILE A 178 -15.04 -18.86 -15.11
C ILE A 178 -14.25 -19.93 -14.36
N ASP A 179 -13.04 -20.23 -14.82
CA ASP A 179 -12.15 -21.22 -14.23
C ASP A 179 -11.26 -20.63 -13.16
N GLY A 180 -10.98 -19.32 -13.22
CA GLY A 180 -10.25 -18.57 -12.21
C GLY A 180 -10.41 -17.07 -12.37
N PHE A 181 -9.91 -16.31 -11.40
CA PHE A 181 -9.81 -14.85 -11.48
C PHE A 181 -8.49 -14.34 -10.93
N LEU A 182 -8.05 -13.18 -11.40
CA LEU A 182 -6.91 -12.47 -10.84
C LEU A 182 -7.34 -11.64 -9.64
N GLY A 183 -6.65 -11.78 -8.52
CA GLY A 183 -6.94 -11.05 -7.30
C GLY A 183 -5.70 -10.79 -6.46
N ASP A 184 -5.73 -9.72 -5.68
CA ASP A 184 -4.66 -9.32 -4.77
C ASP A 184 -4.47 -10.34 -3.64
N MET A 185 -3.24 -10.50 -3.18
CA MET A 185 -2.86 -11.49 -2.18
C MET A 185 -3.46 -11.26 -0.78
N LEU A 186 -3.77 -10.02 -0.41
CA LEU A 186 -4.37 -9.67 0.88
C LEU A 186 -5.83 -9.23 0.76
N ALA A 187 -6.16 -8.42 -0.24
CA ALA A 187 -7.51 -7.89 -0.42
C ALA A 187 -8.50 -9.00 -0.79
N THR A 188 -8.09 -9.96 -1.63
CA THR A 188 -8.98 -11.05 -2.03
C THR A 188 -9.39 -11.96 -0.85
N PRO A 189 -8.47 -12.50 -0.02
CA PRO A 189 -8.87 -13.28 1.16
C PRO A 189 -9.76 -12.51 2.12
N SER A 190 -9.47 -11.23 2.34
CA SER A 190 -10.28 -10.34 3.19
C SER A 190 -11.70 -10.20 2.64
N ALA A 191 -11.84 -9.94 1.34
CA ALA A 191 -13.14 -9.84 0.69
C ALA A 191 -13.92 -11.17 0.69
N LEU A 192 -13.24 -12.28 0.37
CA LEU A 192 -13.85 -13.62 0.38
C LEU A 192 -14.34 -14.01 1.79
N ASN A 193 -13.60 -13.64 2.83
CA ASN A 193 -14.03 -13.86 4.21
C ASN A 193 -15.32 -13.07 4.52
N LYS A 194 -15.36 -11.80 4.14
CA LYS A 194 -16.54 -10.93 4.32
C LYS A 194 -17.77 -11.45 3.58
N GLU A 195 -17.59 -12.01 2.38
CA GLU A 195 -18.67 -12.57 1.56
C GLU A 195 -19.03 -14.04 1.94
N GLY A 196 -18.32 -14.65 2.92
CA GLY A 196 -18.56 -16.05 3.33
C GLY A 196 -18.07 -17.09 2.30
N LEU A 197 -17.14 -16.73 1.44
CA LEU A 197 -16.66 -17.55 0.32
C LEU A 197 -15.27 -18.16 0.54
N SER A 198 -14.58 -17.90 1.66
CA SER A 198 -13.20 -18.33 1.93
C SER A 198 -13.00 -19.84 1.85
N SER A 199 -14.05 -20.66 2.11
CA SER A 199 -13.95 -22.12 2.02
C SER A 199 -14.06 -22.65 0.60
N GLN A 200 -14.46 -21.83 -0.38
CA GLN A 200 -14.75 -22.27 -1.76
C GLN A 200 -13.59 -22.03 -2.70
N PHE A 201 -12.68 -21.11 -2.39
CA PHE A 201 -11.60 -20.70 -3.28
C PHE A 201 -10.24 -20.86 -2.61
N VAL A 202 -9.22 -21.02 -3.43
CA VAL A 202 -7.81 -21.05 -3.03
C VAL A 202 -6.98 -20.27 -4.06
N ASP A 203 -5.88 -19.74 -3.60
CA ASP A 203 -4.85 -19.20 -4.49
C ASP A 203 -4.09 -20.34 -5.18
N HIS A 204 -3.88 -20.21 -6.47
CA HIS A 204 -2.97 -21.05 -7.21
C HIS A 204 -1.52 -20.66 -6.90
N PRO A 205 -0.55 -21.58 -6.84
CA PRO A 205 0.86 -21.26 -6.55
C PRO A 205 1.52 -20.25 -7.52
N MET A 206 0.88 -20.01 -8.66
CA MET A 206 1.34 -19.09 -9.68
C MET A 206 1.22 -17.64 -9.20
N VAL A 207 2.34 -16.91 -9.12
CA VAL A 207 2.35 -15.46 -9.03
C VAL A 207 2.22 -14.88 -10.43
N VAL A 208 1.10 -14.18 -10.69
CA VAL A 208 0.81 -13.63 -12.02
C VAL A 208 1.51 -12.30 -12.25
N TYR A 209 1.53 -11.47 -11.20
CA TYR A 209 2.18 -10.16 -11.27
C TYR A 209 2.66 -9.75 -9.88
N GLU A 210 3.89 -9.27 -9.79
CA GLU A 210 4.42 -8.63 -8.58
C GLU A 210 4.25 -7.11 -8.69
N SER A 211 3.51 -6.53 -7.75
CA SER A 211 3.19 -5.10 -7.70
C SER A 211 3.54 -4.52 -6.33
N PRO A 212 4.84 -4.38 -6.02
CA PRO A 212 5.23 -3.84 -4.74
C PRO A 212 4.62 -2.46 -4.53
N SER A 213 4.14 -2.22 -3.30
CA SER A 213 3.55 -0.94 -2.92
C SER A 213 4.50 -0.13 -2.05
N PHE A 214 4.33 1.18 -2.13
CA PHE A 214 5.20 2.18 -1.52
C PHE A 214 4.36 3.22 -0.78
N PHE A 215 4.93 3.82 0.25
CA PHE A 215 4.44 5.08 0.77
C PHE A 215 4.88 6.21 -0.16
N MET A 216 3.96 7.10 -0.49
CA MET A 216 4.17 8.23 -1.37
C MET A 216 4.18 9.52 -0.55
N PHE A 217 5.15 10.40 -0.80
CA PHE A 217 5.41 11.63 -0.05
C PHE A 217 5.39 12.83 -0.98
N SER A 218 4.55 13.84 -0.71
CA SER A 218 4.54 15.07 -1.48
C SER A 218 5.91 15.78 -1.41
N LYS A 219 6.47 16.16 -2.55
CA LYS A 219 7.71 16.94 -2.62
C LYS A 219 7.56 18.34 -2.06
N ARG A 220 6.31 18.82 -1.86
CA ARG A 220 6.02 20.11 -1.24
C ARG A 220 6.19 20.07 0.28
N SER A 221 5.88 18.90 0.88
CA SER A 221 5.89 18.72 2.34
C SER A 221 7.18 18.11 2.84
N PHE A 222 7.82 17.23 2.06
CA PHE A 222 8.97 16.46 2.49
C PHE A 222 10.22 16.68 1.66
N SER A 223 11.36 16.57 2.33
CA SER A 223 12.68 16.60 1.69
C SER A 223 13.21 15.19 1.43
N PRO A 224 14.22 15.04 0.54
CA PRO A 224 14.93 13.77 0.36
C PRO A 224 15.57 13.23 1.65
N GLN A 225 15.97 14.11 2.56
CA GLN A 225 16.56 13.73 3.85
C GLN A 225 15.52 13.10 4.77
N PHE A 226 14.27 13.60 4.76
CA PHE A 226 13.17 12.95 5.48
C PHE A 226 12.93 11.53 4.95
N LEU A 227 12.84 11.38 3.63
CA LEU A 227 12.66 10.09 2.99
C LEU A 227 13.76 9.09 3.36
N GLN A 228 15.02 9.53 3.36
CA GLN A 228 16.14 8.68 3.76
C GLN A 228 15.99 8.19 5.21
N GLN A 229 15.60 9.07 6.14
CA GLN A 229 15.37 8.70 7.54
C GLN A 229 14.17 7.78 7.69
N PHE A 230 13.09 8.04 6.94
CA PHE A 230 11.92 7.18 6.92
C PHE A 230 12.29 5.77 6.44
N ASN A 231 13.02 5.62 5.35
CA ASN A 231 13.45 4.32 4.83
C ASN A 231 14.35 3.55 5.82
N GLN A 232 15.26 4.26 6.51
CA GLN A 232 16.07 3.64 7.57
C GLN A 232 15.19 3.11 8.71
N ARG A 233 14.17 3.86 9.14
CA ARG A 233 13.23 3.41 10.17
C ARG A 233 12.33 2.28 9.69
N LEU A 234 11.86 2.35 8.44
CA LEU A 234 11.07 1.29 7.82
C LEU A 234 11.87 -0.02 7.74
N ALA A 235 13.12 0.03 7.27
CA ALA A 235 14.01 -1.14 7.22
C ALA A 235 14.21 -1.74 8.61
N ALA A 236 14.54 -0.91 9.61
CA ALA A 236 14.72 -1.37 10.99
C ALA A 236 13.43 -1.96 11.58
N PHE A 237 12.27 -1.38 11.29
CA PHE A 237 10.98 -1.88 11.74
C PHE A 237 10.64 -3.26 11.13
N LYS A 238 10.97 -3.48 9.87
CA LYS A 238 10.74 -4.76 9.18
C LYS A 238 11.49 -5.95 9.79
N GLU A 239 12.54 -5.69 10.56
CA GLU A 239 13.34 -6.71 11.28
C GLU A 239 12.82 -6.98 12.71
N THR A 240 11.65 -6.46 13.08
CA THR A 240 11.10 -6.60 14.45
C THR A 240 9.96 -7.61 14.53
N ASP A 241 9.80 -8.25 15.70
CA ASP A 241 8.64 -9.09 16.00
C ASP A 241 7.31 -8.33 15.83
N ALA A 242 7.30 -7.02 16.06
CA ALA A 242 6.12 -6.19 15.89
C ALA A 242 5.64 -6.14 14.42
N TYR A 243 6.58 -6.10 13.47
CA TYR A 243 6.25 -6.21 12.05
C TYR A 243 5.70 -7.60 11.70
N ASP A 244 6.32 -8.67 12.25
CA ASP A 244 5.84 -10.05 12.03
C ASP A 244 4.41 -10.24 12.57
N ILE A 245 4.09 -9.65 13.73
CA ILE A 245 2.72 -9.68 14.28
C ILE A 245 1.72 -9.00 13.36
N ILE A 246 2.08 -7.83 12.79
CA ILE A 246 1.23 -7.15 11.80
C ILE A 246 1.06 -8.03 10.56
N TRP A 247 2.17 -8.60 10.04
CA TRP A 247 2.11 -9.49 8.88
C TRP A 247 1.26 -10.74 9.13
N GLN A 248 1.35 -11.35 10.31
CA GLN A 248 0.53 -12.51 10.67
C GLN A 248 -0.96 -12.19 10.75
N ARG A 249 -1.30 -10.95 11.11
CA ARG A 249 -2.70 -10.50 11.20
C ARG A 249 -3.34 -10.29 9.82
N TYR A 250 -2.60 -9.78 8.88
CA TYR A 250 -3.12 -9.37 7.56
C TYR A 250 -2.63 -10.23 6.40
N GLY A 251 -1.48 -10.87 6.55
CA GLY A 251 -0.86 -11.67 5.51
C GLY A 251 -1.64 -12.95 5.19
N PRO A 252 -1.31 -13.59 4.06
CA PRO A 252 -1.94 -14.87 3.71
C PRO A 252 -1.64 -15.87 4.83
N GLY A 253 -2.68 -16.46 5.39
CA GLY A 253 -2.55 -17.54 6.37
C GLY A 253 -1.71 -18.67 5.77
N ARG A 254 -0.66 -19.13 6.52
CA ARG A 254 0.12 -20.31 6.15
C ARG A 254 -0.68 -21.58 6.40
#